data_ae6bdecdca9de35d7950d4411402a79f
#
_entry.id   ae6bdecdca9de35d7950d4411402a79f
#
_cell.length_a   1.000
_cell.length_b   1.000
_cell.length_c   1.000
_cell.angle_alpha   90.00
_cell.angle_beta   90.00
_cell.angle_gamma   90.00
#
_symmetry.space_group_name_H-M   'P 1'
#
loop_
_entity.id
_entity.type
_entity.pdbx_description
1 polymer ?
#
loop_
_entity_poly.entity_id
_entity_poly.type
_entity_poly.pdbx_seq_one_letter_code
_entity_poly.pdbx_strand_id
1 'polypeptide(L)'
;MTERVYPDEMDSSREIQRVLKEIHLRRYRLARDWLKEHLGNRKTRVIDIACGSGFGTAILSELGETIGVDIDPESIEYAKSHYRNGHIDFMVGNADDTGFLKSLGRFDAIISSGTIEHIDDPITFLGWIKKTLNPGGGCVVCFPSTITMDWAKPHHKRDISLRDAARLFSTCGFEVKREYVEGHRLRMRDLRLEIRKNPELPVPPLKQWIAYYLGHPHHLAVRVYQMTLGKGILFQDQEYLLSTVD
;
A
#
# COMPACT_ATOMS: atom_id res chain seq x y z
N MET A 1 11.91 1.01 -12.96
CA MET A 1 11.60 2.24 -12.21
C MET A 1 10.64 1.82 -11.11
N THR A 2 11.10 1.79 -9.89
CA THR A 2 10.29 1.43 -8.71
C THR A 2 9.29 2.56 -8.45
N GLU A 3 8.02 2.20 -8.20
CA GLU A 3 6.97 3.18 -7.87
C GLU A 3 7.17 3.71 -6.45
N ARG A 4 8.21 4.50 -6.26
CA ARG A 4 8.51 5.10 -4.95
C ARG A 4 7.84 6.46 -4.84
N VAL A 5 7.22 6.70 -3.70
CA VAL A 5 6.55 7.97 -3.40
C VAL A 5 7.39 8.75 -2.41
N TYR A 6 7.69 9.98 -2.78
CA TYR A 6 8.42 10.95 -1.95
C TYR A 6 7.51 12.15 -1.69
N PRO A 7 6.63 12.11 -0.68
CA PRO A 7 5.62 13.14 -0.47
C PRO A 7 6.20 14.54 -0.25
N ASP A 8 7.41 14.63 0.32
CA ASP A 8 8.08 15.90 0.59
C ASP A 8 8.63 16.55 -0.70
N GLU A 9 8.87 15.77 -1.74
CA GLU A 9 9.31 16.24 -3.06
C GLU A 9 8.15 16.50 -4.02
N MET A 10 6.92 16.13 -3.65
CA MET A 10 5.75 16.36 -4.50
C MET A 10 5.34 17.82 -4.55
N ASP A 11 5.20 18.34 -5.78
CA ASP A 11 4.74 19.69 -6.04
C ASP A 11 3.24 19.85 -5.75
N SER A 12 2.93 20.35 -4.57
CA SER A 12 1.55 20.57 -4.12
C SER A 12 0.79 21.64 -4.91
N SER A 13 1.46 22.43 -5.76
CA SER A 13 0.80 23.35 -6.70
C SER A 13 0.14 22.62 -7.87
N ARG A 14 0.52 21.36 -8.12
CA ARG A 14 -0.04 20.49 -9.15
C ARG A 14 -1.13 19.63 -8.53
N GLU A 15 -2.35 19.75 -9.04
CA GLU A 15 -3.54 19.11 -8.45
C GLU A 15 -3.38 17.58 -8.27
N ILE A 16 -2.86 16.88 -9.29
CA ILE A 16 -2.67 15.43 -9.20
C ILE A 16 -1.61 15.06 -8.17
N GLN A 17 -0.48 15.75 -8.13
CA GLN A 17 0.57 15.48 -7.15
C GLN A 17 0.08 15.77 -5.73
N ARG A 18 -0.68 16.84 -5.53
CA ARG A 18 -1.33 17.14 -4.25
C ARG A 18 -2.30 16.03 -3.83
N VAL A 19 -3.14 15.55 -4.75
CA VAL A 19 -4.10 14.47 -4.48
C VAL A 19 -3.36 13.17 -4.14
N LEU A 20 -2.35 12.79 -4.92
CA LEU A 20 -1.54 11.60 -4.66
C LEU A 20 -0.82 11.69 -3.30
N LYS A 21 -0.22 12.83 -2.99
CA LYS A 21 0.39 13.08 -1.68
C LYS A 21 -0.60 12.84 -0.55
N GLU A 22 -1.78 13.45 -0.63
CA GLU A 22 -2.81 13.30 0.41
C GLU A 22 -3.30 11.85 0.55
N ILE A 23 -3.47 11.10 -0.55
CA ILE A 23 -3.83 9.69 -0.52
C ILE A 23 -2.80 8.90 0.29
N HIS A 24 -1.52 9.04 -0.03
CA HIS A 24 -0.46 8.30 0.63
C HIS A 24 -0.31 8.67 2.12
N LEU A 25 -0.34 9.96 2.45
CA LEU A 25 -0.26 10.41 3.84
C LEU A 25 -1.47 9.93 4.65
N ARG A 26 -2.66 9.97 4.06
CA ARG A 26 -3.90 9.59 4.73
C ARG A 26 -3.94 8.11 5.07
N ARG A 27 -3.48 7.21 4.19
CA ARG A 27 -3.39 5.77 4.48
C ARG A 27 -2.62 5.51 5.78
N TYR A 28 -1.46 6.11 5.92
CA TYR A 28 -0.65 5.94 7.12
C TYR A 28 -1.24 6.61 8.36
N ARG A 29 -1.89 7.77 8.21
CA ARG A 29 -2.63 8.40 9.32
C ARG A 29 -3.80 7.53 9.78
N LEU A 30 -4.57 6.97 8.84
CA LEU A 30 -5.66 6.06 9.15
C LEU A 30 -5.15 4.79 9.84
N ALA A 31 -4.09 4.18 9.32
CA ALA A 31 -3.44 3.02 9.93
C ALA A 31 -2.98 3.31 11.36
N ARG A 32 -2.29 4.45 11.59
CA ARG A 32 -1.89 4.92 12.91
C ARG A 32 -3.09 5.06 13.85
N ASP A 33 -4.15 5.73 13.41
CA ASP A 33 -5.30 6.01 14.26
C ASP A 33 -6.04 4.72 14.64
N TRP A 34 -6.22 3.80 13.70
CA TRP A 34 -6.81 2.49 13.96
C TRP A 34 -5.97 1.65 14.92
N LEU A 35 -4.66 1.61 14.72
CA LEU A 35 -3.75 0.88 15.59
C LEU A 35 -3.68 1.51 16.98
N LYS A 36 -3.65 2.84 17.09
CA LYS A 36 -3.67 3.55 18.37
C LYS A 36 -4.90 3.20 19.19
N GLU A 37 -6.07 3.19 18.54
CA GLU A 37 -7.32 2.80 19.20
C GLU A 37 -7.34 1.31 19.57
N HIS A 38 -6.87 0.43 18.67
CA HIS A 38 -6.84 -1.02 18.91
C HIS A 38 -5.87 -1.42 20.03
N LEU A 39 -4.69 -0.78 20.07
CA LEU A 39 -3.61 -1.12 21.00
C LEU A 39 -3.71 -0.38 22.34
N GLY A 40 -4.43 0.74 22.39
CA GLY A 40 -4.49 1.58 23.59
C GLY A 40 -3.16 2.26 23.90
N ASN A 41 -2.94 2.61 25.16
CA ASN A 41 -1.78 3.39 25.61
C ASN A 41 -0.54 2.54 25.99
N ARG A 42 -0.40 1.34 25.46
CA ARG A 42 0.76 0.50 25.73
C ARG A 42 1.98 0.94 24.92
N LYS A 43 3.17 0.71 25.45
CA LYS A 43 4.42 0.86 24.68
C LYS A 43 4.41 -0.17 23.55
N THR A 44 4.58 0.26 22.30
CA THR A 44 4.45 -0.61 21.13
C THR A 44 5.76 -0.71 20.36
N ARG A 45 5.96 -1.87 19.76
CA ARG A 45 6.98 -2.13 18.76
C ARG A 45 6.30 -2.31 17.40
N VAL A 46 6.66 -1.45 16.44
CA VAL A 46 5.98 -1.29 15.15
C VAL A 46 6.92 -1.65 14.01
N ILE A 47 6.41 -2.32 12.99
CA ILE A 47 7.14 -2.51 11.73
C ILE A 47 6.30 -2.04 10.54
N ASP A 48 6.95 -1.30 9.64
CA ASP A 48 6.43 -0.86 8.35
C ASP A 48 7.15 -1.64 7.23
N ILE A 49 6.43 -2.55 6.58
CA ILE A 49 6.99 -3.45 5.57
C ILE A 49 6.76 -2.87 4.19
N ALA A 50 7.82 -2.78 3.38
CA ALA A 50 7.91 -2.05 2.14
C ALA A 50 7.67 -0.55 2.36
N CYS A 51 8.41 0.03 3.31
CA CYS A 51 8.24 1.40 3.80
C CYS A 51 8.60 2.49 2.78
N GLY A 52 9.22 2.11 1.65
CA GLY A 52 9.66 3.04 0.62
C GLY A 52 10.56 4.15 1.17
N SER A 53 10.22 5.41 0.90
CA SER A 53 10.97 6.59 1.35
C SER A 53 10.85 6.90 2.84
N GLY A 54 10.10 6.10 3.63
CA GLY A 54 10.07 6.19 5.10
C GLY A 54 9.10 7.19 5.69
N PHE A 55 8.38 8.00 4.90
CA PHE A 55 7.42 8.98 5.41
C PHE A 55 6.29 8.33 6.23
N GLY A 56 5.85 7.14 5.80
CA GLY A 56 4.84 6.35 6.51
C GLY A 56 5.34 5.86 7.87
N THR A 57 6.55 5.32 7.89
CA THR A 57 7.24 4.91 9.12
C THR A 57 7.35 6.07 10.11
N ALA A 58 7.63 7.29 9.62
CA ALA A 58 7.68 8.48 10.46
C ALA A 58 6.32 8.81 11.09
N ILE A 59 5.21 8.66 10.36
CA ILE A 59 3.84 8.83 10.89
C ILE A 59 3.54 7.76 11.96
N LEU A 60 3.95 6.52 11.71
CA LEU A 60 3.70 5.39 12.61
C LEU A 60 4.52 5.45 13.91
N SER A 61 5.61 6.20 13.93
CA SER A 61 6.44 6.36 15.12
C SER A 61 5.73 7.01 16.31
N GLU A 62 4.60 7.66 16.09
CA GLU A 62 3.72 8.12 17.15
C GLU A 62 3.14 6.97 18.01
N LEU A 63 3.16 5.74 17.50
CA LEU A 63 2.71 4.55 18.22
C LEU A 63 3.80 4.00 19.17
N GLY A 64 5.08 4.14 18.82
CA GLY A 64 6.20 3.60 19.60
C GLY A 64 7.48 3.41 18.79
N GLU A 65 8.31 2.47 19.23
CA GLU A 65 9.55 2.11 18.52
C GLU A 65 9.22 1.49 17.16
N THR A 66 9.66 2.14 16.08
CA THR A 66 9.24 1.80 14.72
C THR A 66 10.44 1.47 13.83
N ILE A 67 10.32 0.38 13.09
CA ILE A 67 11.31 -0.06 12.10
C ILE A 67 10.65 -0.05 10.72
N GLY A 68 11.27 0.67 9.77
CA GLY A 68 10.92 0.62 8.35
C GLY A 68 11.82 -0.39 7.61
N VAL A 69 11.23 -1.23 6.80
CA VAL A 69 11.93 -2.23 5.97
C VAL A 69 11.54 -2.05 4.52
N ASP A 70 12.52 -1.96 3.63
CA ASP A 70 12.29 -1.95 2.19
C ASP A 70 13.41 -2.69 1.45
N ILE A 71 13.10 -3.26 0.28
CA ILE A 71 14.07 -3.98 -0.54
C ILE A 71 15.04 -3.03 -1.25
N ASP A 72 14.66 -1.75 -1.43
CA ASP A 72 15.43 -0.76 -2.17
C ASP A 72 16.41 0.00 -1.27
N PRO A 73 17.74 -0.19 -1.46
CA PRO A 73 18.74 0.51 -0.65
C PRO A 73 18.68 2.03 -0.77
N GLU A 74 18.37 2.58 -1.95
CA GLU A 74 18.32 4.02 -2.17
C GLU A 74 17.18 4.66 -1.38
N SER A 75 16.01 4.04 -1.37
CA SER A 75 14.88 4.47 -0.54
C SER A 75 15.21 4.41 0.96
N ILE A 76 15.92 3.38 1.40
CA ILE A 76 16.34 3.25 2.80
C ILE A 76 17.37 4.33 3.19
N GLU A 77 18.32 4.65 2.33
CA GLU A 77 19.27 5.75 2.59
C GLU A 77 18.54 7.11 2.67
N TYR A 78 17.58 7.35 1.77
CA TYR A 78 16.71 8.53 1.85
C TYR A 78 15.95 8.56 3.18
N ALA A 79 15.29 7.46 3.55
CA ALA A 79 14.52 7.35 4.79
C ALA A 79 15.38 7.62 6.04
N LYS A 80 16.59 7.04 6.09
CA LYS A 80 17.55 7.28 7.19
C LYS A 80 17.96 8.73 7.28
N SER A 81 18.22 9.39 6.15
CA SER A 81 18.67 10.78 6.14
C SER A 81 17.58 11.78 6.55
N HIS A 82 16.29 11.43 6.33
CA HIS A 82 15.19 12.35 6.57
C HIS A 82 14.42 12.07 7.86
N TYR A 83 14.30 10.80 8.28
CA TYR A 83 13.36 10.40 9.33
C TYR A 83 14.00 9.62 10.49
N ARG A 84 15.23 9.12 10.35
CA ARG A 84 15.89 8.35 11.42
C ARG A 84 16.09 9.18 12.68
N ASN A 85 15.71 8.63 13.84
CA ASN A 85 15.92 9.24 15.16
C ASN A 85 15.98 8.14 16.22
N GLY A 86 15.95 8.51 17.51
CA GLY A 86 16.04 7.54 18.62
C GLY A 86 14.89 6.53 18.72
N HIS A 87 13.80 6.73 17.97
CA HIS A 87 12.60 5.87 17.95
C HIS A 87 12.29 5.26 16.59
N ILE A 88 13.00 5.68 15.55
CA ILE A 88 12.80 5.21 14.18
C ILE A 88 14.12 4.69 13.62
N ASP A 89 14.10 3.46 13.12
CA ASP A 89 15.22 2.91 12.36
C ASP A 89 14.74 2.34 11.02
N PHE A 90 15.68 2.18 10.07
CA PHE A 90 15.40 1.68 8.73
C PHE A 90 16.43 0.64 8.33
N MET A 91 15.98 -0.41 7.64
CA MET A 91 16.87 -1.46 7.14
C MET A 91 16.47 -1.96 5.77
N VAL A 92 17.48 -2.37 5.00
CA VAL A 92 17.25 -3.06 3.72
C VAL A 92 16.82 -4.49 4.00
N GLY A 93 15.71 -4.93 3.39
CA GLY A 93 15.23 -6.29 3.53
C GLY A 93 14.12 -6.62 2.55
N ASN A 94 14.02 -7.90 2.21
CA ASN A 94 13.02 -8.39 1.27
C ASN A 94 11.82 -9.00 2.02
N ALA A 95 10.62 -8.51 1.74
CA ALA A 95 9.37 -9.01 2.32
C ALA A 95 9.03 -10.46 1.89
N ASP A 96 9.58 -10.96 0.77
CA ASP A 96 9.46 -12.36 0.37
C ASP A 96 10.47 -13.29 1.10
N ASP A 97 11.49 -12.74 1.76
CA ASP A 97 12.46 -13.52 2.54
C ASP A 97 11.94 -13.79 3.96
N THR A 98 11.28 -14.94 4.11
CA THR A 98 10.74 -15.36 5.41
C THR A 98 11.82 -15.62 6.47
N GLY A 99 13.07 -15.90 6.08
CA GLY A 99 14.21 -16.05 7.00
C GLY A 99 14.59 -14.69 7.60
N PHE A 100 14.75 -13.69 6.75
CA PHE A 100 14.98 -12.30 7.16
C PHE A 100 13.83 -11.81 8.06
N LEU A 101 12.58 -11.97 7.63
CA LEU A 101 11.42 -11.51 8.38
C LEU A 101 11.33 -12.16 9.78
N LYS A 102 11.68 -13.45 9.91
CA LYS A 102 11.71 -14.14 11.22
C LYS A 102 12.79 -13.58 12.15
N SER A 103 13.92 -13.10 11.61
CA SER A 103 15.01 -12.53 12.42
C SER A 103 14.63 -11.22 13.12
N LEU A 104 13.60 -10.54 12.64
CA LEU A 104 13.14 -9.26 13.17
C LEU A 104 12.37 -9.38 14.50
N GLY A 105 11.96 -10.59 14.88
CA GLY A 105 11.24 -10.85 16.13
C GLY A 105 9.74 -10.56 16.04
N ARG A 106 9.14 -10.12 17.17
CA ARG A 106 7.69 -9.91 17.29
C ARG A 106 7.34 -8.43 17.40
N PHE A 107 6.11 -8.10 16.98
CA PHE A 107 5.62 -6.71 16.92
C PHE A 107 4.20 -6.62 17.49
N ASP A 108 3.88 -5.43 18.02
CA ASP A 108 2.52 -5.09 18.45
C ASP A 108 1.68 -4.55 17.28
N ALA A 109 2.35 -3.89 16.33
CA ALA A 109 1.74 -3.38 15.12
C ALA A 109 2.59 -3.74 13.89
N ILE A 110 1.93 -4.20 12.84
CA ILE A 110 2.53 -4.48 11.53
C ILE A 110 1.75 -3.70 10.48
N ILE A 111 2.45 -2.93 9.65
CA ILE A 111 1.87 -2.22 8.53
C ILE A 111 2.47 -2.74 7.23
N SER A 112 1.63 -2.91 6.21
CA SER A 112 2.00 -3.35 4.88
C SER A 112 1.12 -2.61 3.86
N SER A 113 1.65 -1.52 3.33
CA SER A 113 0.93 -0.66 2.38
C SER A 113 1.54 -0.75 0.97
N GLY A 114 0.74 -1.13 -0.03
CA GLY A 114 1.22 -1.32 -1.40
C GLY A 114 2.24 -2.45 -1.52
N THR A 115 2.00 -3.59 -0.87
CA THR A 115 2.99 -4.68 -0.75
C THR A 115 2.43 -6.02 -1.21
N ILE A 116 1.25 -6.41 -0.72
CA ILE A 116 0.72 -7.76 -0.89
C ILE A 116 0.47 -8.12 -2.37
N GLU A 117 0.21 -7.12 -3.20
CA GLU A 117 0.06 -7.27 -4.65
C GLU A 117 1.37 -7.63 -5.36
N HIS A 118 2.52 -7.37 -4.71
CA HIS A 118 3.86 -7.66 -5.21
C HIS A 118 4.47 -8.95 -4.66
N ILE A 119 3.92 -9.48 -3.56
CA ILE A 119 4.45 -10.67 -2.88
C ILE A 119 4.21 -11.93 -3.71
N ASP A 120 5.19 -12.85 -3.78
CA ASP A 120 5.07 -14.10 -4.52
C ASP A 120 4.02 -15.02 -3.91
N ASP A 121 4.06 -15.22 -2.59
CA ASP A 121 3.09 -16.03 -1.83
C ASP A 121 2.46 -15.23 -0.69
N PRO A 122 1.29 -14.61 -0.90
CA PRO A 122 0.61 -13.81 0.12
C PRO A 122 0.14 -14.66 1.31
N ILE A 123 -0.10 -15.95 1.14
CA ILE A 123 -0.50 -16.84 2.24
C ILE A 123 0.67 -17.04 3.20
N THR A 124 1.86 -17.32 2.66
CA THR A 124 3.10 -17.43 3.47
C THR A 124 3.43 -16.10 4.14
N PHE A 125 3.29 -14.98 3.44
CA PHE A 125 3.51 -13.63 3.98
C PHE A 125 2.55 -13.32 5.14
N LEU A 126 1.25 -13.52 4.96
CA LEU A 126 0.26 -13.34 6.02
C LEU A 126 0.45 -14.33 7.18
N GLY A 127 0.87 -15.55 6.88
CA GLY A 127 1.25 -16.54 7.88
C GLY A 127 2.44 -16.09 8.74
N TRP A 128 3.40 -15.39 8.15
CA TRP A 128 4.48 -14.76 8.90
C TRP A 128 3.93 -13.63 9.78
N ILE A 129 3.13 -12.72 9.23
CA ILE A 129 2.49 -11.63 9.99
C ILE A 129 1.79 -12.22 11.24
N LYS A 130 0.97 -13.25 11.04
CA LYS A 130 0.25 -13.90 12.14
C LYS A 130 1.17 -14.43 13.24
N LYS A 131 2.30 -15.04 12.87
CA LYS A 131 3.26 -15.62 13.83
C LYS A 131 4.06 -14.56 14.59
N THR A 132 4.27 -13.41 13.99
CA THR A 132 5.10 -12.34 14.56
C THR A 132 4.31 -11.24 15.25
N LEU A 133 3.00 -11.20 15.10
CA LEU A 133 2.15 -10.37 15.95
C LEU A 133 2.18 -10.87 17.39
N ASN A 134 2.32 -9.93 18.32
CA ASN A 134 2.12 -10.17 19.75
C ASN A 134 0.63 -10.44 20.03
N PRO A 135 0.29 -11.16 21.08
CA PRO A 135 -1.10 -11.30 21.52
C PRO A 135 -1.78 -9.94 21.67
N GLY A 136 -2.96 -9.78 21.07
CA GLY A 136 -3.69 -8.52 21.01
C GLY A 136 -3.02 -7.45 20.12
N GLY A 137 -2.07 -7.83 19.28
CA GLY A 137 -1.50 -6.97 18.24
C GLY A 137 -2.44 -6.77 17.06
N GLY A 138 -2.12 -5.77 16.23
CA GLY A 138 -2.88 -5.44 15.02
C GLY A 138 -2.00 -5.32 13.78
N CYS A 139 -2.56 -5.72 12.63
CA CYS A 139 -1.92 -5.50 11.34
C CYS A 139 -2.82 -4.63 10.46
N VAL A 140 -2.25 -3.61 9.81
CA VAL A 140 -2.96 -2.87 8.77
C VAL A 140 -2.35 -3.21 7.42
N VAL A 141 -3.22 -3.66 6.51
CA VAL A 141 -2.85 -3.97 5.12
C VAL A 141 -3.64 -3.06 4.20
N CYS A 142 -2.92 -2.37 3.29
CA CYS A 142 -3.51 -1.50 2.28
C CYS A 142 -2.98 -1.86 0.89
N PHE A 143 -3.87 -1.96 -0.09
CA PHE A 143 -3.51 -2.27 -1.48
C PHE A 143 -4.62 -1.85 -2.46
N PRO A 144 -4.31 -1.67 -3.76
CA PRO A 144 -5.31 -1.31 -4.75
C PRO A 144 -6.34 -2.43 -4.94
N SER A 145 -7.59 -2.05 -5.23
CA SER A 145 -8.61 -3.02 -5.64
C SER A 145 -8.56 -3.27 -7.15
N THR A 146 -9.17 -4.37 -7.60
CA THR A 146 -9.32 -4.72 -9.03
C THR A 146 -9.95 -3.60 -9.87
N ILE A 147 -10.73 -2.69 -9.28
CA ILE A 147 -11.33 -1.55 -9.98
C ILE A 147 -10.26 -0.56 -10.45
N THR A 148 -9.14 -0.45 -9.75
CA THR A 148 -8.00 0.38 -10.15
C THR A 148 -7.40 -0.10 -11.47
N MET A 149 -7.50 -1.39 -11.78
CA MET A 149 -6.97 -2.02 -13.00
C MET A 149 -5.49 -1.67 -13.23
N ASP A 150 -4.66 -1.96 -12.23
CA ASP A 150 -3.22 -1.66 -12.23
C ASP A 150 -2.40 -2.62 -13.11
N TRP A 151 -3.06 -3.29 -14.06
CA TRP A 151 -2.43 -4.21 -15.01
C TRP A 151 -1.25 -3.61 -15.81
N ALA A 152 -1.20 -2.27 -15.91
CA ALA A 152 -0.09 -1.57 -16.56
C ALA A 152 1.18 -1.51 -15.72
N LYS A 153 1.10 -1.92 -14.45
CA LYS A 153 2.22 -1.94 -13.53
C LYS A 153 2.91 -3.32 -13.60
N PRO A 154 4.09 -3.44 -14.22
CA PRO A 154 4.73 -4.73 -14.46
C PRO A 154 5.12 -5.47 -13.17
N HIS A 155 5.07 -4.80 -12.04
CA HIS A 155 5.44 -5.34 -10.73
C HIS A 155 4.26 -5.91 -9.95
N HIS A 156 3.00 -5.61 -10.36
CA HIS A 156 1.82 -6.19 -9.73
C HIS A 156 1.65 -7.64 -10.19
N LYS A 157 1.82 -8.57 -9.27
CA LYS A 157 1.69 -10.01 -9.54
C LYS A 157 0.23 -10.45 -9.52
N ARG A 158 -0.64 -9.65 -8.90
CA ARG A 158 -2.07 -9.95 -8.76
C ARG A 158 -2.94 -8.73 -8.54
N ASP A 159 -4.18 -8.86 -8.97
CA ASP A 159 -5.27 -7.97 -8.60
C ASP A 159 -6.15 -8.66 -7.56
N ILE A 160 -6.39 -8.02 -6.43
CA ILE A 160 -7.18 -8.57 -5.33
C ILE A 160 -8.48 -7.80 -5.22
N SER A 161 -9.63 -8.48 -5.44
CA SER A 161 -10.94 -7.88 -5.20
C SER A 161 -11.25 -7.78 -3.70
N LEU A 162 -12.21 -6.93 -3.31
CA LEU A 162 -12.69 -6.85 -1.92
C LEU A 162 -13.13 -8.23 -1.39
N ARG A 163 -13.80 -9.03 -2.23
CA ARG A 163 -14.23 -10.37 -1.88
C ARG A 163 -13.07 -11.34 -1.67
N ASP A 164 -12.05 -11.25 -2.54
CA ASP A 164 -10.88 -12.13 -2.46
C ASP A 164 -9.98 -11.73 -1.29
N ALA A 165 -9.90 -10.45 -0.95
CA ALA A 165 -9.23 -9.96 0.25
C ALA A 165 -9.85 -10.57 1.52
N ALA A 166 -11.18 -10.48 1.67
CA ALA A 166 -11.88 -11.04 2.82
C ALA A 166 -11.66 -12.56 2.96
N ARG A 167 -11.68 -13.30 1.84
CA ARG A 167 -11.38 -14.75 1.82
C ARG A 167 -9.93 -15.04 2.20
N LEU A 168 -8.99 -14.27 1.65
CA LEU A 168 -7.57 -14.44 1.91
C LEU A 168 -7.27 -14.26 3.40
N PHE A 169 -7.77 -13.20 4.02
CA PHE A 169 -7.57 -12.94 5.44
C PHE A 169 -8.20 -14.03 6.32
N SER A 170 -9.44 -14.41 6.04
CA SER A 170 -10.12 -15.51 6.76
C SER A 170 -9.37 -16.83 6.63
N THR A 171 -8.90 -17.20 5.43
CA THR A 171 -8.10 -18.40 5.19
C THR A 171 -6.80 -18.40 5.98
N CYS A 172 -6.16 -17.25 6.13
CA CYS A 172 -4.94 -17.08 6.93
C CYS A 172 -5.20 -16.98 8.45
N GLY A 173 -6.46 -17.04 8.88
CA GLY A 173 -6.86 -16.99 10.29
C GLY A 173 -6.76 -15.60 10.90
N PHE A 174 -7.14 -14.58 10.11
CA PHE A 174 -7.34 -13.22 10.58
C PHE A 174 -8.83 -12.88 10.65
N GLU A 175 -9.16 -12.05 11.62
CA GLU A 175 -10.42 -11.34 11.71
C GLU A 175 -10.22 -9.91 11.21
N VAL A 176 -11.12 -9.45 10.34
CA VAL A 176 -11.17 -8.05 9.89
C VAL A 176 -11.89 -7.22 10.95
N LYS A 177 -11.17 -6.37 11.67
CA LYS A 177 -11.73 -5.49 12.70
C LYS A 177 -12.27 -4.20 12.12
N ARG A 178 -11.62 -3.70 11.07
CA ARG A 178 -12.04 -2.50 10.33
C ARG A 178 -11.72 -2.67 8.86
N GLU A 179 -12.53 -2.04 8.06
CA GLU A 179 -12.40 -1.99 6.60
C GLU A 179 -12.69 -0.56 6.15
N TYR A 180 -11.88 -0.06 5.24
CA TYR A 180 -12.11 1.21 4.56
C TYR A 180 -11.79 1.06 3.07
N VAL A 181 -12.68 1.55 2.24
CA VAL A 181 -12.51 1.53 0.78
C VAL A 181 -12.57 2.96 0.29
N GLU A 182 -11.46 3.43 -0.28
CA GLU A 182 -11.39 4.76 -0.84
C GLU A 182 -11.41 4.73 -2.35
N GLY A 183 -12.16 5.67 -2.92
CA GLY A 183 -12.23 5.85 -4.37
C GLY A 183 -11.84 7.26 -4.78
N HIS A 184 -10.81 7.39 -5.62
CA HIS A 184 -10.40 8.64 -6.23
C HIS A 184 -10.77 8.67 -7.70
N ARG A 185 -11.42 9.72 -8.13
CA ARG A 185 -11.89 9.85 -9.51
C ARG A 185 -11.07 10.89 -10.25
N LEU A 186 -10.30 10.45 -11.27
CA LEU A 186 -9.58 11.31 -12.18
C LEU A 186 -10.37 11.58 -13.45
N ARG A 187 -10.66 12.84 -13.74
CA ARG A 187 -11.29 13.23 -15.01
C ARG A 187 -10.29 13.07 -16.16
N MET A 188 -10.77 12.61 -17.30
CA MET A 188 -9.92 12.42 -18.48
C MET A 188 -9.18 13.70 -18.93
N ARG A 189 -9.80 14.87 -18.70
CA ARG A 189 -9.15 16.16 -18.96
C ARG A 189 -7.89 16.36 -18.12
N ASP A 190 -7.99 16.06 -16.83
CA ASP A 190 -6.91 16.28 -15.86
C ASP A 190 -5.79 15.27 -16.09
N LEU A 191 -6.13 14.00 -16.37
CA LEU A 191 -5.18 12.97 -16.78
C LEU A 191 -4.40 13.36 -18.05
N ARG A 192 -5.09 13.86 -19.09
CA ARG A 192 -4.44 14.29 -20.34
C ARG A 192 -3.50 15.48 -20.10
N LEU A 193 -3.87 16.41 -19.24
CA LEU A 193 -3.01 17.55 -18.88
C LEU A 193 -1.76 17.08 -18.15
N GLU A 194 -1.90 16.09 -17.25
CA GLU A 194 -0.76 15.55 -16.51
C GLU A 194 0.20 14.76 -17.41
N ILE A 195 -0.33 13.92 -18.31
CA ILE A 195 0.48 13.21 -19.30
C ILE A 195 1.27 14.20 -20.19
N ARG A 196 0.65 15.32 -20.58
CA ARG A 196 1.35 16.34 -21.38
C ARG A 196 2.45 17.07 -20.61
N LYS A 197 2.27 17.26 -19.30
CA LYS A 197 3.25 17.94 -18.43
C LYS A 197 4.38 17.00 -18.00
N ASN A 198 4.11 15.69 -17.96
CA ASN A 198 5.03 14.65 -17.55
C ASN A 198 5.14 13.57 -18.64
N PRO A 199 5.93 13.82 -19.69
CA PRO A 199 6.13 12.84 -20.77
C PRO A 199 6.77 11.52 -20.27
N GLU A 200 7.37 11.52 -19.09
CA GLU A 200 7.96 10.35 -18.44
C GLU A 200 6.94 9.45 -17.73
N LEU A 201 5.67 9.90 -17.59
CA LEU A 201 4.64 9.02 -17.07
C LEU A 201 4.50 7.79 -17.97
N PRO A 202 4.61 6.58 -17.43
CA PRO A 202 4.53 5.34 -18.20
C PRO A 202 3.10 5.12 -18.69
N VAL A 203 2.77 5.70 -19.84
CA VAL A 203 1.49 5.42 -20.51
C VAL A 203 1.73 4.24 -21.44
N PRO A 204 1.08 3.10 -21.21
CA PRO A 204 1.25 1.94 -22.08
C PRO A 204 0.87 2.26 -23.52
N PRO A 205 1.59 1.72 -24.51
CA PRO A 205 1.25 1.87 -25.91
C PRO A 205 -0.17 1.37 -26.20
N LEU A 206 -0.87 1.99 -27.15
CA LEU A 206 -2.25 1.63 -27.52
C LEU A 206 -2.44 0.13 -27.80
N LYS A 207 -1.44 -0.52 -28.42
CA LYS A 207 -1.47 -1.97 -28.68
C LYS A 207 -1.57 -2.82 -27.42
N GLN A 208 -0.94 -2.39 -26.33
CA GLN A 208 -1.03 -3.09 -25.03
C GLN A 208 -2.41 -2.90 -24.41
N TRP A 209 -2.99 -1.72 -24.52
CA TRP A 209 -4.37 -1.48 -24.09
C TRP A 209 -5.35 -2.38 -24.82
N ILE A 210 -5.22 -2.47 -26.16
CA ILE A 210 -6.08 -3.33 -26.98
C ILE A 210 -5.93 -4.79 -26.56
N ALA A 211 -4.69 -5.29 -26.46
CA ALA A 211 -4.43 -6.67 -26.07
C ALA A 211 -5.01 -7.00 -24.68
N TYR A 212 -4.84 -6.10 -23.72
CA TYR A 212 -5.40 -6.27 -22.38
C TYR A 212 -6.93 -6.37 -22.41
N TYR A 213 -7.62 -5.41 -23.05
CA TYR A 213 -9.08 -5.39 -23.05
C TYR A 213 -9.71 -6.50 -23.90
N LEU A 214 -9.00 -7.04 -24.89
CA LEU A 214 -9.42 -8.26 -25.59
C LEU A 214 -9.43 -9.47 -24.65
N GLY A 215 -8.45 -9.57 -23.76
CA GLY A 215 -8.40 -10.61 -22.73
C GLY A 215 -9.35 -10.38 -21.55
N HIS A 216 -9.77 -9.12 -21.31
CA HIS A 216 -10.56 -8.74 -20.15
C HIS A 216 -11.77 -7.84 -20.53
N PRO A 217 -12.76 -8.37 -21.30
CA PRO A 217 -13.83 -7.56 -21.84
C PRO A 217 -14.72 -6.91 -20.78
N HIS A 218 -14.83 -7.52 -19.59
CA HIS A 218 -15.55 -6.94 -18.47
C HIS A 218 -14.84 -5.68 -17.90
N HIS A 219 -13.51 -5.64 -17.91
CA HIS A 219 -12.76 -4.44 -17.53
C HIS A 219 -12.95 -3.32 -18.55
N LEU A 220 -13.06 -3.66 -19.84
CA LEU A 220 -13.41 -2.67 -20.87
C LEU A 220 -14.78 -2.04 -20.59
N ALA A 221 -15.78 -2.87 -20.30
CA ALA A 221 -17.14 -2.38 -19.99
C ALA A 221 -17.14 -1.43 -18.78
N VAL A 222 -16.42 -1.80 -17.69
CA VAL A 222 -16.26 -0.94 -16.51
C VAL A 222 -15.55 0.37 -16.88
N ARG A 223 -14.49 0.31 -17.68
CA ARG A 223 -13.74 1.50 -18.08
C ARG A 223 -14.57 2.43 -18.96
N VAL A 224 -15.31 1.88 -19.93
CA VAL A 224 -16.22 2.66 -20.76
C VAL A 224 -17.30 3.33 -19.91
N TYR A 225 -17.91 2.60 -18.99
CA TYR A 225 -18.87 3.18 -18.03
C TYR A 225 -18.25 4.33 -17.22
N GLN A 226 -17.05 4.14 -16.65
CA GLN A 226 -16.36 5.15 -15.87
C GLN A 226 -16.08 6.42 -16.69
N MET A 227 -15.65 6.26 -17.94
CA MET A 227 -15.29 7.39 -18.81
C MET A 227 -16.52 8.16 -19.32
N THR A 228 -17.63 7.48 -19.55
CA THR A 228 -18.86 8.07 -20.13
C THR A 228 -19.82 8.55 -19.04
N LEU A 229 -20.35 7.65 -18.25
CA LEU A 229 -21.38 7.93 -17.23
C LEU A 229 -20.78 8.22 -15.85
N GLY A 230 -19.65 7.60 -15.52
CA GLY A 230 -18.98 7.75 -14.25
C GLY A 230 -18.15 9.03 -14.08
N LYS A 231 -18.05 9.88 -15.12
CA LYS A 231 -17.33 11.17 -15.12
C LYS A 231 -15.82 11.09 -14.84
N GLY A 232 -15.17 9.94 -15.08
CA GLY A 232 -13.73 9.78 -14.95
C GLY A 232 -13.29 8.40 -14.50
N ILE A 233 -11.99 8.16 -14.55
CA ILE A 233 -11.38 6.89 -14.13
C ILE A 233 -11.40 6.83 -12.61
N LEU A 234 -11.90 5.73 -12.06
CA LEU A 234 -11.90 5.47 -10.63
C LEU A 234 -10.65 4.67 -10.27
N PHE A 235 -9.88 5.19 -9.34
CA PHE A 235 -8.83 4.49 -8.61
C PHE A 235 -9.39 4.15 -7.24
N GLN A 236 -9.27 2.91 -6.82
CA GLN A 236 -9.81 2.46 -5.55
C GLN A 236 -8.77 1.67 -4.79
N ASP A 237 -8.59 2.05 -3.54
CA ASP A 237 -7.76 1.35 -2.57
C ASP A 237 -8.63 0.75 -1.48
N GLN A 238 -8.14 -0.32 -0.89
CA GLN A 238 -8.77 -1.03 0.21
C GLN A 238 -7.80 -1.16 1.37
N GLU A 239 -8.27 -0.84 2.56
CA GLU A 239 -7.50 -0.84 3.80
C GLU A 239 -8.21 -1.67 4.86
N TYR A 240 -7.46 -2.51 5.56
CA TYR A 240 -7.98 -3.44 6.55
C TYR A 240 -7.17 -3.43 7.83
N LEU A 241 -7.83 -3.28 8.97
CA LEU A 241 -7.26 -3.63 10.26
C LEU A 241 -7.57 -5.08 10.57
N LEU A 242 -6.53 -5.87 10.70
CA LEU A 242 -6.57 -7.30 10.96
C LEU A 242 -6.08 -7.61 12.38
N SER A 243 -6.74 -8.55 13.05
CA SER A 243 -6.22 -9.20 14.27
C SER A 243 -6.22 -10.70 14.09
N THR A 244 -5.41 -11.40 14.87
CA THR A 244 -5.43 -12.87 14.87
C THR A 244 -6.71 -13.38 15.53
N VAL A 245 -7.28 -14.45 14.97
CA VAL A 245 -8.29 -15.24 15.67
C VAL A 245 -7.54 -16.13 16.67
N ASP A 246 -7.85 -16.02 17.95
CA ASP A 246 -7.30 -16.86 19.03
C ASP A 246 -7.70 -18.33 18.88
#